data_dc41ec20dc578063ab79737ebc7c4012
#
_entry.id   dc41ec20dc578063ab79737ebc7c4012
#
_cell.length_a   1.000
_cell.length_b   1.000
_cell.length_c   1.000
_cell.angle_alpha   90.00
_cell.angle_beta   90.00
_cell.angle_gamma   90.00
#
_symmetry.space_group_name_H-M   'P 1'
#
loop_
_entity.id
_entity.type
_entity.pdbx_description
1 polymer ?
#
loop_
_entity_poly.entity_id
_entity_poly.type
_entity_poly.pdbx_seq_one_letter_code
_entity_poly.pdbx_strand_id
1 'polypeptide(L)'
;MGLFDKIFRRDTEGTDIEVTFGLKQISNITREQALEIPAVSAAVNFIAGTIASLPIRLYNSNDEVQTAAEITEDNRLYLLNEESGDTLNPTEIKRAVIRDMLLDGTGYMHIERSGNEVSTLRYVRDSAVSVEKNSDAIYKTLRMLVDGRVYNPWDFVILSRNSVDGGKGVSILAENPTLLTSSYMLLQLEKSMSRRGGNKKGFLRTEHRVDEPAMQAIREAWRKLYSNNGDGMMILQNGLDFKESSSTAVEMQLNQNKVTNAEQIAMLFGLSPDVLSGRADDRTYINSIRTAVLPVVSALEMALNRALLLEKEKHSKYFVIDTSELLKVDNRIAQSHTAPGLRP
;
A
#
# COMPACT_ATOMS: atom_id res chain seq x y z
N MET A 1 -51.66 45.30 4.34
CA MET A 1 -50.31 44.83 3.98
C MET A 1 -49.40 45.23 5.13
N GLY A 2 -49.09 44.24 5.92
CA GLY A 2 -48.69 44.40 7.29
C GLY A 2 -47.21 44.68 7.49
N LEU A 3 -46.98 45.42 8.53
CA LEU A 3 -45.67 45.83 9.08
C LEU A 3 -44.76 44.64 9.43
N PHE A 4 -45.30 43.43 9.43
CA PHE A 4 -44.59 42.21 9.76
C PHE A 4 -43.78 41.58 8.60
N ASP A 5 -44.06 41.97 7.34
CA ASP A 5 -43.30 41.47 6.18
C ASP A 5 -41.94 42.11 5.99
N LYS A 6 -41.63 43.19 6.68
CA LYS A 6 -40.34 43.89 6.64
C LYS A 6 -39.32 43.40 7.65
N ILE A 7 -39.73 42.62 8.63
CA ILE A 7 -38.83 42.16 9.71
C ILE A 7 -38.25 40.76 9.41
N PHE A 8 -38.79 40.02 8.45
CA PHE A 8 -38.34 38.67 8.11
C PHE A 8 -37.71 38.49 6.71
N ARG A 9 -37.36 39.59 6.02
CA ARG A 9 -36.33 39.49 5.01
C ARG A 9 -34.98 39.48 5.70
N ARG A 10 -34.67 38.35 6.27
CA ARG A 10 -33.31 37.97 6.57
C ARG A 10 -32.65 37.73 5.22
N ASP A 11 -31.77 38.63 4.82
CA ASP A 11 -30.83 38.37 3.75
C ASP A 11 -30.04 37.15 4.16
N THR A 12 -30.41 36.00 3.57
CA THR A 12 -29.64 34.80 3.55
C THR A 12 -28.52 34.95 2.51
N GLU A 13 -27.73 36.00 2.62
CA GLU A 13 -26.33 35.88 2.28
C GLU A 13 -25.63 35.22 3.49
N GLY A 14 -25.96 33.98 3.74
CA GLY A 14 -25.07 33.10 4.43
C GLY A 14 -23.82 32.99 3.58
N THR A 15 -22.83 33.82 3.92
CA THR A 15 -21.46 33.42 3.64
C THR A 15 -21.27 32.09 4.33
N ASP A 16 -21.52 31.02 3.60
CA ASP A 16 -21.00 29.71 3.91
C ASP A 16 -19.48 29.93 4.05
N ILE A 17 -19.07 30.11 5.30
CA ILE A 17 -17.65 30.02 5.62
C ILE A 17 -17.37 28.53 5.39
N GLU A 18 -17.08 28.21 4.15
CA GLU A 18 -16.43 26.98 3.79
C GLU A 18 -15.14 26.98 4.61
N VAL A 19 -15.16 26.28 5.74
CA VAL A 19 -13.96 25.97 6.50
C VAL A 19 -13.22 24.97 5.66
N THR A 20 -12.66 25.45 4.58
CA THR A 20 -11.68 24.75 3.79
C THR A 20 -10.48 24.60 4.71
N PHE A 21 -10.45 23.53 5.49
CA PHE A 21 -9.22 23.01 6.02
C PHE A 21 -8.35 22.86 4.79
N GLY A 22 -7.32 23.67 4.60
CA GLY A 22 -6.49 23.73 3.40
C GLY A 22 -5.87 22.41 2.93
N LEU A 23 -6.62 21.34 3.04
CA LEU A 23 -6.40 20.03 2.48
C LEU A 23 -6.88 20.12 1.03
N LYS A 24 -5.94 20.10 0.08
CA LYS A 24 -6.24 19.89 -1.32
C LYS A 24 -7.18 18.69 -1.42
N GLN A 25 -8.30 18.87 -2.09
CA GLN A 25 -9.20 17.76 -2.41
C GLN A 25 -8.45 16.79 -3.32
N ILE A 26 -8.08 15.65 -2.75
CA ILE A 26 -7.35 14.60 -3.48
C ILE A 26 -8.42 13.69 -4.08
N SER A 27 -8.57 13.75 -5.40
CA SER A 27 -9.54 12.91 -6.12
C SER A 27 -9.07 11.46 -6.23
N ASN A 28 -7.75 11.24 -6.40
CA ASN A 28 -7.14 9.92 -6.47
C ASN A 28 -5.83 9.93 -5.69
N ILE A 29 -5.60 8.87 -4.92
CA ILE A 29 -4.35 8.69 -4.18
C ILE A 29 -3.24 8.20 -5.12
N THR A 30 -2.04 8.79 -5.02
CA THR A 30 -0.88 8.31 -5.75
C THR A 30 -0.18 7.17 -5.00
N ARG A 31 0.68 6.44 -5.69
CA ARG A 31 1.52 5.39 -5.12
C ARG A 31 2.36 5.89 -3.93
N GLU A 32 2.98 7.05 -4.08
CA GLU A 32 3.82 7.65 -3.05
C GLU A 32 3.00 8.02 -1.80
N GLN A 33 1.84 8.64 -2.02
CA GLN A 33 0.91 8.98 -0.93
C GLN A 33 0.37 7.75 -0.21
N ALA A 34 0.07 6.68 -0.95
CA ALA A 34 -0.38 5.42 -0.37
C ALA A 34 0.70 4.78 0.50
N LEU A 35 1.97 4.85 0.10
CA LEU A 35 3.10 4.35 0.87
C LEU A 35 3.43 5.20 2.11
N GLU A 36 2.96 6.45 2.19
CA GLU A 36 3.02 7.23 3.43
C GLU A 36 2.05 6.67 4.50
N ILE A 37 1.03 5.89 4.12
CA ILE A 37 0.12 5.23 5.05
C ILE A 37 0.84 4.01 5.66
N PRO A 38 1.09 3.99 6.99
CA PRO A 38 1.89 2.93 7.61
C PRO A 38 1.33 1.52 7.38
N ALA A 39 0.01 1.36 7.42
CA ALA A 39 -0.63 0.06 7.19
C ALA A 39 -0.42 -0.46 5.75
N VAL A 40 -0.46 0.42 4.75
CA VAL A 40 -0.18 0.06 3.34
C VAL A 40 1.29 -0.32 3.18
N SER A 41 2.20 0.52 3.68
CA SER A 41 3.64 0.26 3.60
C SER A 41 4.02 -1.04 4.30
N ALA A 42 3.47 -1.30 5.49
CA ALA A 42 3.71 -2.55 6.23
C ALA A 42 3.19 -3.77 5.48
N ALA A 43 1.97 -3.73 4.94
CA ALA A 43 1.36 -4.84 4.21
C ALA A 43 2.13 -5.16 2.91
N VAL A 44 2.47 -4.13 2.12
CA VAL A 44 3.24 -4.31 0.88
C VAL A 44 4.63 -4.86 1.17
N ASN A 45 5.31 -4.34 2.19
CA ASN A 45 6.64 -4.81 2.57
C ASN A 45 6.60 -6.24 3.14
N PHE A 46 5.57 -6.59 3.90
CA PHE A 46 5.39 -7.94 4.41
C PHE A 46 5.23 -8.94 3.25
N ILE A 47 4.28 -8.73 2.34
CA ILE A 47 4.01 -9.65 1.22
C ILE A 47 5.24 -9.73 0.30
N ALA A 48 5.73 -8.57 -0.17
CA ALA A 48 6.84 -8.54 -1.11
C ALA A 48 8.15 -9.05 -0.50
N GLY A 49 8.42 -8.71 0.76
CA GLY A 49 9.61 -9.17 1.49
C GLY A 49 9.58 -10.67 1.72
N THR A 50 8.46 -11.20 2.19
CA THR A 50 8.30 -12.65 2.43
C THR A 50 8.53 -13.45 1.14
N ILE A 51 7.88 -13.07 0.03
CA ILE A 51 8.00 -13.81 -1.22
C ILE A 51 9.39 -13.65 -1.83
N ALA A 52 9.97 -12.46 -1.77
CA ALA A 52 11.28 -12.19 -2.35
C ALA A 52 12.41 -12.99 -1.68
N SER A 53 12.26 -13.34 -0.41
CA SER A 53 13.24 -14.16 0.35
C SER A 53 13.16 -15.65 0.05
N LEU A 54 12.09 -16.12 -0.60
CA LEU A 54 11.92 -17.54 -0.87
C LEU A 54 12.79 -17.98 -2.05
N PRO A 55 13.45 -19.14 -1.94
CA PRO A 55 14.20 -19.73 -3.04
C PRO A 55 13.26 -20.27 -4.12
N ILE A 56 13.65 -20.09 -5.36
CA ILE A 56 12.96 -20.65 -6.53
C ILE A 56 13.69 -21.93 -6.95
N ARG A 57 12.95 -22.99 -7.14
CA ARG A 57 13.44 -24.30 -7.57
C ARG A 57 12.88 -24.68 -8.92
N LEU A 58 13.57 -25.55 -9.64
CA LEU A 58 13.14 -26.09 -10.93
C LEU A 58 13.03 -27.60 -10.81
N TYR A 59 11.91 -28.16 -11.24
CA TYR A 59 11.66 -29.57 -11.24
C TYR A 59 11.43 -30.11 -12.65
N ASN A 60 11.82 -31.36 -12.86
CA ASN A 60 11.45 -32.15 -14.03
C ASN A 60 10.38 -33.17 -13.63
N SER A 61 9.20 -33.07 -14.26
CA SER A 61 8.15 -34.09 -14.11
C SER A 61 8.47 -35.27 -15.04
N ASN A 62 8.84 -36.39 -14.48
CA ASN A 62 9.01 -37.64 -15.24
C ASN A 62 7.70 -38.42 -15.13
N ASP A 63 6.94 -38.48 -16.22
CA ASP A 63 5.65 -39.17 -16.27
C ASP A 63 5.77 -40.68 -15.98
N GLU A 64 6.95 -41.29 -16.20
CA GLU A 64 7.19 -42.70 -16.01
C GLU A 64 7.36 -43.14 -14.53
N VAL A 65 7.75 -42.22 -13.63
CA VAL A 65 8.13 -42.59 -12.24
C VAL A 65 7.31 -41.86 -11.17
N GLN A 66 6.41 -40.95 -11.52
CA GLN A 66 5.61 -40.10 -10.60
C GLN A 66 6.44 -39.32 -9.56
N THR A 67 7.74 -39.21 -9.75
CA THR A 67 8.65 -38.46 -8.86
C THR A 67 9.23 -37.29 -9.61
N ALA A 68 8.98 -36.08 -9.09
CA ALA A 68 9.62 -34.89 -9.60
C ALA A 68 11.09 -34.86 -9.18
N ALA A 69 12.00 -34.78 -10.15
CA ALA A 69 13.42 -34.64 -9.90
C ALA A 69 13.79 -33.17 -9.89
N GLU A 70 14.46 -32.70 -8.84
CA GLU A 70 14.96 -31.32 -8.75
C GLU A 70 16.15 -31.14 -9.71
N ILE A 71 16.13 -30.06 -10.49
CA ILE A 71 17.22 -29.64 -11.36
C ILE A 71 17.97 -28.55 -10.63
N THR A 72 19.22 -28.77 -10.27
CA THR A 72 20.06 -27.82 -9.54
C THR A 72 20.99 -26.98 -10.45
N GLU A 73 21.37 -27.55 -11.60
CA GLU A 73 22.27 -26.93 -12.56
C GLU A 73 21.48 -26.34 -13.73
N ASP A 74 20.90 -25.15 -13.54
CA ASP A 74 20.21 -24.38 -14.58
C ASP A 74 20.53 -22.90 -14.42
N ASN A 75 20.98 -22.25 -15.49
CA ASN A 75 21.33 -20.84 -15.46
C ASN A 75 20.17 -19.94 -15.00
N ARG A 76 18.94 -20.32 -15.29
CA ARG A 76 17.74 -19.57 -14.86
C ARG A 76 17.57 -19.55 -13.34
N LEU A 77 17.97 -20.62 -12.65
CA LEU A 77 17.99 -20.68 -11.17
C LEU A 77 19.02 -19.73 -10.60
N TYR A 78 20.21 -19.70 -11.20
CA TYR A 78 21.27 -18.75 -10.83
C TYR A 78 20.79 -17.31 -10.97
N LEU A 79 20.15 -16.97 -12.11
CA LEU A 79 19.62 -15.64 -12.37
C LEU A 79 18.47 -15.24 -11.42
N LEU A 80 17.67 -16.19 -10.95
CA LEU A 80 16.53 -15.94 -10.06
C LEU A 80 16.89 -15.92 -8.58
N ASN A 81 18.01 -16.52 -8.16
CA ASN A 81 18.36 -16.66 -6.75
C ASN A 81 19.68 -16.00 -6.36
N GLU A 82 20.65 -15.90 -7.27
CA GLU A 82 22.01 -15.46 -6.94
C GLU A 82 22.40 -14.14 -7.64
N GLU A 83 22.41 -14.13 -8.98
CA GLU A 83 22.88 -12.96 -9.75
C GLU A 83 22.09 -12.78 -11.05
N SER A 84 21.29 -11.73 -11.13
CA SER A 84 20.37 -11.49 -12.26
C SER A 84 20.98 -10.86 -13.50
N GLY A 85 22.18 -10.29 -13.40
CA GLY A 85 22.79 -9.45 -14.42
C GLY A 85 22.20 -8.04 -14.52
N ASP A 86 21.41 -7.63 -13.55
CA ASP A 86 20.91 -6.26 -13.35
C ASP A 86 21.77 -5.54 -12.30
N THR A 87 21.54 -4.24 -12.12
CA THR A 87 22.06 -3.46 -10.98
C THR A 87 21.42 -3.86 -9.66
N LEU A 88 20.22 -4.44 -9.71
CA LEU A 88 19.51 -5.01 -8.58
C LEU A 88 19.81 -6.50 -8.42
N ASN A 89 19.97 -6.96 -7.18
CA ASN A 89 20.06 -8.39 -6.91
C ASN A 89 18.70 -9.08 -7.13
N PRO A 90 18.65 -10.41 -7.31
CA PRO A 90 17.40 -11.13 -7.61
C PRO A 90 16.31 -10.95 -6.55
N THR A 91 16.68 -10.80 -5.27
CA THR A 91 15.73 -10.57 -4.19
C THR A 91 15.07 -9.20 -4.32
N GLU A 92 15.85 -8.16 -4.64
CA GLU A 92 15.30 -6.82 -4.86
C GLU A 92 14.45 -6.73 -6.14
N ILE A 93 14.82 -7.45 -7.20
CA ILE A 93 13.99 -7.56 -8.42
C ILE A 93 12.64 -8.21 -8.08
N LYS A 94 12.63 -9.36 -7.41
CA LYS A 94 11.39 -10.03 -6.97
C LYS A 94 10.54 -9.07 -6.12
N ARG A 95 11.16 -8.39 -5.16
CA ARG A 95 10.49 -7.42 -4.28
C ARG A 95 9.88 -6.27 -5.08
N ALA A 96 10.62 -5.69 -6.03
CA ALA A 96 10.16 -4.57 -6.85
C ALA A 96 8.98 -4.98 -7.76
N VAL A 97 9.06 -6.13 -8.42
CA VAL A 97 8.00 -6.68 -9.27
C VAL A 97 6.71 -6.92 -8.49
N ILE A 98 6.82 -7.50 -7.29
CA ILE A 98 5.64 -7.76 -6.43
C ILE A 98 5.05 -6.44 -5.92
N ARG A 99 5.88 -5.48 -5.53
CA ARG A 99 5.40 -4.15 -5.11
C ARG A 99 4.65 -3.43 -6.23
N ASP A 100 5.15 -3.47 -7.46
CA ASP A 100 4.47 -2.89 -8.62
C ASP A 100 3.15 -3.60 -8.89
N MET A 101 3.11 -4.93 -8.82
CA MET A 101 1.87 -5.68 -8.96
C MET A 101 0.82 -5.28 -7.92
N LEU A 102 1.21 -5.08 -6.66
CA LEU A 102 0.28 -4.68 -5.60
C LEU A 102 -0.19 -3.22 -5.76
N LEU A 103 0.72 -2.29 -6.05
CA LEU A 103 0.44 -0.86 -6.03
C LEU A 103 -0.04 -0.31 -7.38
N ASP A 104 0.48 -0.84 -8.49
CA ASP A 104 0.18 -0.37 -9.85
C ASP A 104 -0.66 -1.38 -10.64
N GLY A 105 -0.80 -2.61 -10.10
CA GLY A 105 -1.58 -3.71 -10.69
C GLY A 105 -0.75 -4.67 -11.51
N THR A 106 0.45 -4.28 -11.97
CA THR A 106 1.32 -5.13 -12.78
C THR A 106 2.79 -4.86 -12.46
N GLY A 107 3.56 -5.92 -12.31
CA GLY A 107 5.01 -5.86 -12.22
C GLY A 107 5.65 -6.56 -13.41
N TYR A 108 6.76 -6.01 -13.89
CA TYR A 108 7.47 -6.47 -15.08
C TYR A 108 8.92 -6.79 -14.80
N MET A 109 9.38 -7.93 -15.35
CA MET A 109 10.79 -8.31 -15.40
C MET A 109 11.12 -8.64 -16.85
N HIS A 110 12.04 -7.90 -17.46
CA HIS A 110 12.51 -8.13 -18.82
C HIS A 110 13.48 -9.31 -18.86
N ILE A 111 13.35 -10.13 -19.87
CA ILE A 111 14.17 -11.33 -20.11
C ILE A 111 15.05 -11.05 -21.32
N GLU A 112 16.34 -10.95 -21.13
CA GLU A 112 17.30 -10.91 -22.21
C GLU A 112 17.72 -12.32 -22.57
N ARG A 113 17.68 -12.65 -23.86
CA ARG A 113 18.02 -13.99 -24.35
C ARG A 113 19.14 -13.94 -25.38
N SER A 114 20.04 -14.93 -25.32
CA SER A 114 20.98 -15.24 -26.38
C SER A 114 20.58 -16.57 -27.02
N GLY A 115 19.90 -16.50 -28.16
CA GLY A 115 19.24 -17.68 -28.72
C GLY A 115 18.11 -18.19 -27.83
N ASN A 116 18.23 -19.43 -27.35
CA ASN A 116 17.26 -20.06 -26.45
C ASN A 116 17.63 -19.93 -24.96
N GLU A 117 18.79 -19.39 -24.65
CA GLU A 117 19.27 -19.27 -23.27
C GLU A 117 18.93 -17.89 -22.72
N VAL A 118 18.47 -17.86 -21.47
CA VAL A 118 18.26 -16.63 -20.71
C VAL A 118 19.60 -16.15 -20.20
N SER A 119 19.99 -14.94 -20.58
CA SER A 119 21.29 -14.33 -20.22
C SER A 119 21.17 -13.37 -19.02
N THR A 120 20.12 -12.57 -18.97
CA THR A 120 19.88 -11.65 -17.84
C THR A 120 18.38 -11.49 -17.56
N LEU A 121 18.08 -11.11 -16.32
CA LEU A 121 16.75 -10.73 -15.88
C LEU A 121 16.82 -9.31 -15.30
N ARG A 122 16.03 -8.37 -15.86
CA ARG A 122 16.07 -6.96 -15.48
C ARG A 122 14.72 -6.47 -14.99
N TYR A 123 14.73 -5.74 -13.90
CA TYR A 123 13.51 -5.08 -13.43
C TYR A 123 13.13 -3.91 -14.36
N VAL A 124 11.85 -3.82 -14.70
CA VAL A 124 11.28 -2.71 -15.45
C VAL A 124 10.10 -2.14 -14.68
N ARG A 125 10.19 -0.86 -14.36
CA ARG A 125 9.14 -0.15 -13.60
C ARG A 125 7.83 -0.09 -14.41
N ASP A 126 6.68 -0.33 -13.78
CA ASP A 126 5.36 -0.28 -14.44
C ASP A 126 5.13 1.04 -15.19
N SER A 127 5.54 2.17 -14.61
CA SER A 127 5.36 3.49 -15.22
C SER A 127 6.15 3.69 -16.53
N ALA A 128 7.17 2.89 -16.79
CA ALA A 128 7.94 2.91 -18.05
C ALA A 128 7.32 2.02 -19.13
N VAL A 129 6.33 1.18 -18.76
CA VAL A 129 5.71 0.21 -19.67
C VAL A 129 4.32 0.68 -20.11
N SER A 130 4.15 0.86 -21.41
CA SER A 130 2.85 1.03 -22.05
C SER A 130 2.46 -0.25 -22.78
N VAL A 131 1.20 -0.67 -22.62
CA VAL A 131 0.69 -1.88 -23.25
C VAL A 131 -0.33 -1.51 -24.31
N GLU A 132 -0.01 -1.83 -25.56
CA GLU A 132 -0.97 -1.75 -26.67
C GLU A 132 -1.69 -3.08 -26.82
N LYS A 133 -2.98 -3.03 -27.01
CA LYS A 133 -3.83 -4.20 -27.22
C LYS A 133 -4.71 -4.03 -28.44
N ASN A 134 -5.00 -5.14 -29.13
CA ASN A 134 -6.01 -5.12 -30.17
C ASN A 134 -7.42 -4.99 -29.59
N SER A 135 -8.38 -4.68 -30.46
CA SER A 135 -9.80 -4.53 -30.08
C SER A 135 -10.56 -5.86 -30.05
N ASP A 136 -9.93 -6.99 -30.41
CA ASP A 136 -10.59 -8.29 -30.44
C ASP A 136 -10.77 -8.83 -29.00
N ALA A 137 -12.00 -9.19 -28.67
CA ALA A 137 -12.35 -9.68 -27.35
C ALA A 137 -11.90 -11.13 -27.11
N ILE A 138 -11.73 -11.93 -28.16
CA ILE A 138 -11.39 -13.36 -28.11
C ILE A 138 -9.89 -13.53 -28.37
N TYR A 139 -9.41 -13.06 -29.51
CA TYR A 139 -8.01 -13.20 -29.93
C TYR A 139 -7.20 -11.98 -29.51
N LYS A 140 -6.92 -11.92 -28.18
CA LYS A 140 -6.19 -10.81 -27.58
C LYS A 140 -4.71 -10.86 -27.94
N THR A 141 -4.21 -9.82 -28.57
CA THR A 141 -2.79 -9.62 -28.84
C THR A 141 -2.29 -8.39 -28.10
N LEU A 142 -1.10 -8.51 -27.54
CA LEU A 142 -0.45 -7.47 -26.75
C LEU A 142 0.87 -7.10 -27.39
N ARG A 143 1.24 -5.81 -27.29
CA ARG A 143 2.58 -5.30 -27.55
C ARG A 143 3.04 -4.47 -26.37
N MET A 144 4.28 -4.63 -25.97
CA MET A 144 4.87 -3.90 -24.87
C MET A 144 5.71 -2.77 -25.43
N LEU A 145 5.48 -1.55 -24.97
CA LEU A 145 6.33 -0.40 -25.31
C LEU A 145 7.06 0.02 -24.04
N VAL A 146 8.40 0.06 -24.12
CA VAL A 146 9.27 0.54 -23.05
C VAL A 146 10.16 1.61 -23.64
N ASP A 147 10.08 2.84 -23.14
CA ASP A 147 10.82 3.99 -23.65
C ASP A 147 10.75 4.16 -25.18
N GLY A 148 9.55 3.93 -25.76
CA GLY A 148 9.30 4.06 -27.20
C GLY A 148 9.78 2.88 -28.05
N ARG A 149 10.36 1.85 -27.47
CA ARG A 149 10.74 0.61 -28.17
C ARG A 149 9.66 -0.45 -27.99
N VAL A 150 9.38 -1.18 -29.06
CA VAL A 150 8.39 -2.25 -29.08
C VAL A 150 9.06 -3.57 -28.73
N TYR A 151 8.46 -4.28 -27.78
CA TYR A 151 8.86 -5.61 -27.34
C TYR A 151 7.66 -6.57 -27.42
N ASN A 152 7.94 -7.85 -27.41
CA ASN A 152 6.91 -8.86 -27.35
C ASN A 152 6.59 -9.23 -25.89
N PRO A 153 5.34 -9.70 -25.60
CA PRO A 153 4.97 -10.11 -24.24
C PRO A 153 5.81 -11.27 -23.67
N TRP A 154 6.35 -12.13 -24.53
CA TRP A 154 7.22 -13.25 -24.10
C TRP A 154 8.66 -12.81 -23.73
N ASP A 155 9.01 -11.55 -24.00
CA ASP A 155 10.27 -10.98 -23.53
C ASP A 155 10.17 -10.47 -22.07
N PHE A 156 9.02 -10.69 -21.42
CA PHE A 156 8.77 -10.29 -20.05
C PHE A 156 8.16 -11.39 -19.20
N VAL A 157 8.58 -11.47 -17.95
CA VAL A 157 7.76 -12.04 -16.88
C VAL A 157 6.76 -10.96 -16.48
N ILE A 158 5.48 -11.21 -16.70
CA ILE A 158 4.39 -10.29 -16.40
C ILE A 158 3.63 -10.83 -15.21
N LEU A 159 3.74 -10.15 -14.06
CA LEU A 159 2.99 -10.47 -12.86
C LEU A 159 1.84 -9.47 -12.72
N SER A 160 0.63 -9.88 -13.02
CA SER A 160 -0.55 -9.01 -13.00
C SER A 160 -1.58 -9.47 -11.98
N ARG A 161 -2.26 -8.50 -11.36
CA ARG A 161 -3.35 -8.70 -10.41
C ARG A 161 -4.68 -8.37 -11.06
N ASN A 162 -5.67 -9.26 -10.96
CA ASN A 162 -7.04 -9.05 -11.48
C ASN A 162 -7.08 -8.55 -12.95
N SER A 163 -6.15 -9.06 -13.78
CA SER A 163 -6.08 -8.65 -15.18
C SER A 163 -7.19 -9.29 -16.01
N VAL A 164 -7.82 -8.50 -16.87
CA VAL A 164 -8.87 -8.96 -17.80
C VAL A 164 -8.27 -9.32 -19.17
N ASP A 165 -7.19 -8.67 -19.54
CA ASP A 165 -6.57 -8.80 -20.87
C ASP A 165 -5.16 -9.41 -20.86
N GLY A 166 -4.58 -9.59 -19.68
CA GLY A 166 -3.24 -10.17 -19.50
C GLY A 166 -2.09 -9.18 -19.68
N GLY A 167 -2.38 -7.91 -19.99
CA GLY A 167 -1.36 -6.87 -20.17
C GLY A 167 -1.22 -5.94 -18.98
N LYS A 168 -2.35 -5.43 -18.48
CA LYS A 168 -2.40 -4.58 -17.28
C LYS A 168 -3.35 -5.20 -16.25
N GLY A 169 -2.95 -5.16 -15.01
CA GLY A 169 -3.76 -5.54 -13.86
C GLY A 169 -4.43 -4.34 -13.21
N VAL A 170 -5.23 -4.61 -12.18
CA VAL A 170 -5.90 -3.59 -11.39
C VAL A 170 -5.17 -3.42 -10.06
N SER A 171 -4.75 -2.20 -9.77
CA SER A 171 -4.06 -1.88 -8.52
C SER A 171 -5.03 -1.91 -7.32
N ILE A 172 -4.50 -2.22 -6.14
CA ILE A 172 -5.25 -2.10 -4.88
C ILE A 172 -5.69 -0.64 -4.67
N LEU A 173 -4.88 0.32 -5.12
CA LEU A 173 -5.18 1.75 -4.99
C LEU A 173 -6.41 2.15 -5.83
N ALA A 174 -6.56 1.58 -7.02
CA ALA A 174 -7.69 1.85 -7.90
C ALA A 174 -8.98 1.15 -7.43
N GLU A 175 -8.88 0.00 -6.76
CA GLU A 175 -10.06 -0.71 -6.25
C GLU A 175 -10.67 -0.03 -5.01
N ASN A 176 -9.84 0.60 -4.18
CA ASN A 176 -10.28 1.17 -2.89
C ASN A 176 -9.80 2.63 -2.67
N PRO A 177 -10.06 3.54 -3.61
CA PRO A 177 -9.52 4.90 -3.54
C PRO A 177 -10.06 5.69 -2.35
N THR A 178 -11.33 5.49 -1.97
CA THR A 178 -11.97 6.22 -0.87
C THR A 178 -11.33 5.91 0.48
N LEU A 179 -11.13 4.64 0.81
CA LEU A 179 -10.51 4.22 2.06
C LEU A 179 -9.08 4.75 2.18
N LEU A 180 -8.30 4.61 1.11
CA LEU A 180 -6.91 5.03 1.10
C LEU A 180 -6.76 6.55 1.13
N THR A 181 -7.59 7.28 0.37
CA THR A 181 -7.59 8.74 0.38
C THR A 181 -7.99 9.29 1.76
N SER A 182 -9.04 8.74 2.38
CA SER A 182 -9.47 9.16 3.72
C SER A 182 -8.39 8.89 4.77
N SER A 183 -7.72 7.74 4.69
CA SER A 183 -6.60 7.39 5.58
C SER A 183 -5.41 8.34 5.42
N TYR A 184 -5.08 8.70 4.18
CA TYR A 184 -4.03 9.67 3.89
C TYR A 184 -4.39 11.07 4.40
N MET A 185 -5.62 11.53 4.18
CA MET A 185 -6.10 12.81 4.69
C MET A 185 -6.06 12.88 6.21
N LEU A 186 -6.36 11.77 6.89
CA LEU A 186 -6.26 11.68 8.35
C LEU A 186 -4.81 11.86 8.82
N LEU A 187 -3.83 11.27 8.14
CA LEU A 187 -2.41 11.49 8.42
C LEU A 187 -1.98 12.95 8.19
N GLN A 188 -2.46 13.58 7.11
CA GLN A 188 -2.17 14.99 6.84
C GLN A 188 -2.80 15.91 7.89
N LEU A 189 -3.99 15.58 8.39
CA LEU A 189 -4.63 16.29 9.49
C LEU A 189 -3.79 16.20 10.77
N GLU A 190 -3.36 14.98 11.18
CA GLU A 190 -2.44 14.78 12.32
C GLU A 190 -1.16 15.60 12.19
N LYS A 191 -0.53 15.54 11.02
CA LYS A 191 0.69 16.30 10.71
C LYS A 191 0.47 17.81 10.86
N SER A 192 -0.70 18.29 10.41
CA SER A 192 -1.08 19.71 10.53
C SER A 192 -1.33 20.12 11.98
N MET A 193 -1.95 19.26 12.77
CA MET A 193 -2.19 19.47 14.21
C MET A 193 -0.87 19.49 14.99
N SER A 194 0.02 18.54 14.72
CA SER A 194 1.34 18.49 15.37
C SER A 194 2.21 19.72 15.04
N ARG A 195 2.18 20.18 13.79
CA ARG A 195 2.93 21.38 13.39
C ARG A 195 2.44 22.66 14.07
N ARG A 196 1.16 22.74 14.44
CA ARG A 196 0.57 23.88 15.12
C ARG A 196 0.77 23.85 16.64
N GLY A 197 1.63 22.95 17.14
CA GLY A 197 2.00 22.88 18.55
C GLY A 197 0.87 22.48 19.50
N GLY A 198 -0.13 21.73 19.01
CA GLY A 198 -1.27 21.34 19.83
C GLY A 198 -2.16 22.48 20.29
N ASN A 199 -2.01 23.67 19.69
CA ASN A 199 -2.81 24.84 20.03
C ASN A 199 -4.29 24.54 19.86
N LYS A 200 -4.98 24.39 20.98
CA LYS A 200 -6.40 24.06 21.03
C LYS A 200 -7.21 25.18 20.40
N LYS A 201 -8.09 24.81 19.50
CA LYS A 201 -9.08 25.75 18.94
C LYS A 201 -10.05 26.15 20.05
N GLY A 202 -10.43 27.41 20.07
CA GLY A 202 -11.37 27.92 21.03
C GLY A 202 -12.12 29.14 20.47
N PHE A 203 -13.07 29.57 21.26
CA PHE A 203 -13.85 30.78 20.96
C PHE A 203 -13.37 31.90 21.84
N LEU A 204 -13.14 33.06 21.25
CA LEU A 204 -12.91 34.30 21.98
C LEU A 204 -14.27 34.92 22.27
N ARG A 205 -14.62 35.00 23.54
CA ARG A 205 -15.87 35.67 24.00
C ARG A 205 -15.54 37.06 24.46
N THR A 206 -16.30 38.05 23.98
CA THR A 206 -16.23 39.44 24.46
C THR A 206 -17.47 39.74 25.29
N GLU A 207 -17.31 40.42 26.41
CA GLU A 207 -18.43 40.87 27.25
C GLU A 207 -19.14 42.07 26.62
N HIS A 208 -18.44 42.86 25.82
CA HIS A 208 -19.00 44.03 25.15
C HIS A 208 -18.94 43.87 23.63
N ARG A 209 -19.85 44.60 22.94
CA ARG A 209 -19.84 44.64 21.47
C ARG A 209 -18.58 45.33 21.00
N VAL A 210 -17.78 44.66 20.22
CA VAL A 210 -16.53 45.16 19.63
C VAL A 210 -16.84 45.69 18.24
N ASP A 211 -16.30 46.87 17.92
CA ASP A 211 -16.39 47.44 16.58
C ASP A 211 -15.51 46.71 15.57
N GLU A 212 -15.81 46.88 14.28
CA GLU A 212 -15.14 46.13 13.21
C GLU A 212 -13.60 46.33 13.17
N PRO A 213 -13.06 47.58 13.36
CA PRO A 213 -11.61 47.79 13.39
C PRO A 213 -10.93 47.03 14.55
N ALA A 214 -11.54 47.04 15.74
CA ALA A 214 -10.99 46.33 16.90
C ALA A 214 -11.10 44.80 16.70
N MET A 215 -12.17 44.32 16.05
CA MET A 215 -12.30 42.90 15.70
C MET A 215 -11.21 42.43 14.72
N GLN A 216 -10.86 43.24 13.73
CA GLN A 216 -9.78 42.96 12.81
C GLN A 216 -8.42 42.94 13.51
N ALA A 217 -8.16 43.90 14.41
CA ALA A 217 -6.93 43.92 15.20
C ALA A 217 -6.79 42.69 16.10
N ILE A 218 -7.88 42.21 16.71
CA ILE A 218 -7.93 40.99 17.50
C ILE A 218 -7.64 39.78 16.58
N ARG A 219 -8.24 39.69 15.38
CA ARG A 219 -7.99 38.61 14.42
C ARG A 219 -6.52 38.55 13.96
N GLU A 220 -5.92 39.70 13.71
CA GLU A 220 -4.52 39.81 13.29
C GLU A 220 -3.56 39.41 14.42
N ALA A 221 -3.81 39.93 15.63
CA ALA A 221 -3.04 39.53 16.81
C ALA A 221 -3.13 38.02 17.08
N TRP A 222 -4.34 37.45 16.96
CA TRP A 222 -4.59 36.05 17.09
C TRP A 222 -3.86 35.24 16.00
N ARG A 223 -3.94 35.68 14.73
CA ARG A 223 -3.23 35.03 13.61
C ARG A 223 -1.71 35.07 13.79
N LYS A 224 -1.15 36.17 14.28
CA LYS A 224 0.27 36.30 14.60
C LYS A 224 0.70 35.32 15.69
N LEU A 225 -0.08 35.16 16.73
CA LEU A 225 0.18 34.27 17.86
C LEU A 225 0.19 32.79 17.43
N TYR A 226 -0.74 32.43 16.52
CA TYR A 226 -0.83 31.06 16.00
C TYR A 226 0.12 30.76 14.82
N SER A 227 0.72 31.78 14.21
CA SER A 227 1.67 31.61 13.10
C SER A 227 3.13 31.54 13.53
N ASN A 228 3.49 32.11 14.67
CA ASN A 228 4.83 32.06 15.25
C ASN A 228 4.87 31.01 16.36
N ASN A 229 5.89 30.15 16.32
CA ASN A 229 6.29 29.25 17.42
C ASN A 229 6.79 30.02 18.68
N GLY A 230 6.19 31.18 18.97
CA GLY A 230 6.51 31.95 20.16
C GLY A 230 5.83 31.37 21.40
N ASP A 231 6.49 31.49 22.53
CA ASP A 231 6.05 31.08 23.86
C ASP A 231 4.55 31.29 24.05
N GLY A 232 3.79 30.21 24.15
CA GLY A 232 2.33 30.13 24.07
C GLY A 232 1.55 30.82 25.18
N MET A 233 2.01 31.95 25.67
CA MET A 233 1.33 32.74 26.69
C MET A 233 0.56 33.90 26.04
N MET A 234 -0.75 33.84 26.10
CA MET A 234 -1.64 34.91 25.68
C MET A 234 -2.09 35.72 26.89
N ILE A 235 -1.81 37.01 26.87
CA ILE A 235 -2.32 37.96 27.87
C ILE A 235 -3.64 38.50 27.33
N LEU A 236 -4.76 38.11 27.92
CA LEU A 236 -6.07 38.66 27.63
C LEU A 236 -6.33 39.89 28.48
N GLN A 237 -6.84 40.96 27.86
CA GLN A 237 -7.29 42.14 28.58
C GLN A 237 -8.68 41.90 29.19
N ASN A 238 -9.04 42.67 30.24
CA ASN A 238 -10.37 42.59 30.86
C ASN A 238 -11.49 42.69 29.83
N GLY A 239 -12.41 41.70 29.88
CA GLY A 239 -13.56 41.62 28.96
C GLY A 239 -13.36 40.64 27.77
N LEU A 240 -12.18 39.99 27.67
CA LEU A 240 -11.92 38.93 26.71
C LEU A 240 -11.72 37.60 27.47
N ASP A 241 -12.57 36.63 27.21
CA ASP A 241 -12.47 35.31 27.77
C ASP A 241 -12.24 34.26 26.64
N PHE A 242 -11.27 33.38 26.84
CA PHE A 242 -10.99 32.30 25.90
C PHE A 242 -11.60 31.02 26.41
N LYS A 243 -12.60 30.52 25.69
CA LYS A 243 -13.20 29.24 25.96
C LYS A 243 -12.65 28.20 25.00
N GLU A 244 -11.88 27.25 25.51
CA GLU A 244 -11.43 26.12 24.71
C GLU A 244 -12.63 25.36 24.14
N SER A 245 -12.53 25.02 22.85
CA SER A 245 -13.44 24.04 22.25
C SER A 245 -13.06 22.67 22.78
N SER A 246 -13.98 21.94 23.39
CA SER A 246 -13.74 20.59 23.89
C SER A 246 -13.48 19.64 22.70
N SER A 247 -12.20 19.49 22.33
CA SER A 247 -11.77 18.65 21.21
C SER A 247 -11.61 17.17 21.59
N THR A 248 -11.69 16.83 22.87
CA THR A 248 -11.46 15.47 23.38
C THR A 248 -12.30 14.39 22.71
N ALA A 249 -13.57 14.62 22.43
CA ALA A 249 -14.43 13.66 21.73
C ALA A 249 -14.02 13.49 20.27
N VAL A 250 -13.64 14.58 19.58
CA VAL A 250 -13.19 14.57 18.19
C VAL A 250 -11.81 13.89 18.08
N GLU A 251 -10.91 14.15 19.01
CA GLU A 251 -9.59 13.50 19.06
C GLU A 251 -9.69 12.00 19.32
N MET A 252 -10.55 11.57 20.24
CA MET A 252 -10.86 10.16 20.48
C MET A 252 -11.41 9.49 19.22
N GLN A 253 -12.34 10.15 18.53
CA GLN A 253 -12.93 9.61 17.31
C GLN A 253 -11.95 9.53 16.17
N LEU A 254 -11.02 10.48 16.03
CA LEU A 254 -9.93 10.44 15.05
C LEU A 254 -8.99 9.26 15.31
N ASN A 255 -8.61 8.99 16.56
CA ASN A 255 -7.78 7.84 16.92
C ASN A 255 -8.49 6.51 16.61
N GLN A 256 -9.78 6.41 16.91
CA GLN A 256 -10.57 5.22 16.63
C GLN A 256 -10.70 4.98 15.12
N ASN A 257 -10.95 6.03 14.34
CA ASN A 257 -10.98 5.95 12.88
C ASN A 257 -9.63 5.51 12.29
N LYS A 258 -8.52 5.95 12.86
CA LYS A 258 -7.17 5.56 12.44
C LYS A 258 -6.93 4.05 12.63
N VAL A 259 -7.32 3.52 13.78
CA VAL A 259 -7.22 2.08 14.07
C VAL A 259 -8.11 1.30 13.10
N THR A 260 -9.37 1.68 12.97
CA THR A 260 -10.32 1.02 12.06
C THR A 260 -9.84 1.06 10.59
N ASN A 261 -9.34 2.19 10.12
CA ASN A 261 -8.79 2.30 8.77
C ASN A 261 -7.56 1.40 8.58
N ALA A 262 -6.67 1.31 9.57
CA ALA A 262 -5.51 0.42 9.50
C ALA A 262 -5.92 -1.07 9.44
N GLU A 263 -6.95 -1.46 10.21
CA GLU A 263 -7.54 -2.80 10.16
C GLU A 263 -8.18 -3.10 8.80
N GLN A 264 -8.96 -2.18 8.25
CA GLN A 264 -9.57 -2.33 6.92
C GLN A 264 -8.50 -2.41 5.81
N ILE A 265 -7.42 -1.63 5.92
CA ILE A 265 -6.30 -1.71 4.98
C ILE A 265 -5.60 -3.08 5.08
N ALA A 266 -5.35 -3.61 6.28
CA ALA A 266 -4.79 -4.94 6.43
C ALA A 266 -5.66 -6.00 5.76
N MET A 267 -6.99 -5.96 5.97
CA MET A 267 -7.96 -6.85 5.32
C MET A 267 -7.94 -6.73 3.78
N LEU A 268 -7.74 -5.52 3.24
CA LEU A 268 -7.63 -5.28 1.81
C LEU A 268 -6.47 -6.04 1.18
N PHE A 269 -5.38 -6.22 1.92
CA PHE A 269 -4.23 -7.04 1.52
C PHE A 269 -4.36 -8.51 1.91
N GLY A 270 -5.48 -8.93 2.50
CA GLY A 270 -5.68 -10.30 2.98
C GLY A 270 -4.88 -10.64 4.23
N LEU A 271 -4.43 -9.64 4.98
CA LEU A 271 -3.64 -9.78 6.20
C LEU A 271 -4.50 -9.53 7.45
N SER A 272 -4.17 -10.25 8.53
CA SER A 272 -4.66 -9.87 9.85
C SER A 272 -3.89 -8.65 10.37
N PRO A 273 -4.57 -7.67 11.01
CA PRO A 273 -3.90 -6.55 11.67
C PRO A 273 -2.85 -6.98 12.69
N ASP A 274 -3.06 -8.12 13.37
CA ASP A 274 -2.14 -8.65 14.36
C ASP A 274 -0.82 -9.13 13.76
N VAL A 275 -0.82 -9.59 12.51
CA VAL A 275 0.41 -9.92 11.78
C VAL A 275 1.26 -8.68 11.55
N LEU A 276 0.64 -7.57 11.14
CA LEU A 276 1.36 -6.31 10.89
C LEU A 276 1.88 -5.67 12.18
N SER A 277 1.20 -5.92 13.31
CA SER A 277 1.62 -5.41 14.63
C SER A 277 2.55 -6.35 15.39
N GLY A 278 2.86 -7.53 14.84
CA GLY A 278 3.72 -8.54 15.48
C GLY A 278 3.09 -9.25 16.69
N ARG A 279 1.75 -9.21 16.80
CA ARG A 279 0.98 -9.84 17.90
C ARG A 279 0.21 -11.08 17.48
N ALA A 280 0.38 -11.50 16.23
CA ALA A 280 -0.32 -12.67 15.71
C ALA A 280 0.17 -13.96 16.39
N ASP A 281 -0.77 -14.83 16.71
CA ASP A 281 -0.49 -16.23 17.01
C ASP A 281 -0.18 -17.00 15.69
N ASP A 282 0.37 -18.21 15.84
CA ASP A 282 0.79 -19.05 14.71
C ASP A 282 -0.37 -19.32 13.73
N ARG A 283 -1.57 -19.53 14.24
CA ARG A 283 -2.76 -19.78 13.43
C ARG A 283 -3.13 -18.55 12.59
N THR A 284 -3.14 -17.39 13.17
CA THR A 284 -3.43 -16.11 12.51
C THR A 284 -2.34 -15.81 11.47
N TYR A 285 -1.08 -16.06 11.81
CA TYR A 285 0.05 -15.92 10.88
C TYR A 285 -0.12 -16.84 9.67
N ILE A 286 -0.32 -18.15 9.87
CA ILE A 286 -0.50 -19.13 8.79
C ILE A 286 -1.72 -18.78 7.93
N ASN A 287 -2.82 -18.34 8.53
CA ASN A 287 -3.99 -17.92 7.76
C ASN A 287 -3.66 -16.71 6.87
N SER A 288 -2.92 -15.73 7.39
CA SER A 288 -2.49 -14.57 6.61
C SER A 288 -1.52 -14.95 5.47
N ILE A 289 -0.62 -15.91 5.70
CA ILE A 289 0.21 -16.49 4.62
C ILE A 289 -0.68 -17.09 3.52
N ARG A 290 -1.69 -17.87 3.91
CA ARG A 290 -2.60 -18.53 2.95
C ARG A 290 -3.44 -17.55 2.14
N THR A 291 -3.88 -16.45 2.75
CA THR A 291 -4.78 -15.49 2.10
C THR A 291 -4.05 -14.40 1.33
N ALA A 292 -2.89 -13.94 1.81
CA ALA A 292 -2.17 -12.81 1.23
C ALA A 292 -0.93 -13.23 0.40
N VAL A 293 -0.19 -14.25 0.85
CA VAL A 293 1.12 -14.60 0.27
C VAL A 293 0.99 -15.69 -0.79
N LEU A 294 0.34 -16.81 -0.47
CA LEU A 294 0.26 -17.96 -1.40
C LEU A 294 -0.40 -17.65 -2.75
N PRO A 295 -1.46 -16.82 -2.84
CA PRO A 295 -2.02 -16.44 -4.14
C PRO A 295 -1.02 -15.67 -5.02
N VAL A 296 -0.19 -14.83 -4.43
CA VAL A 296 0.85 -14.08 -5.14
C VAL A 296 1.99 -14.99 -5.55
N VAL A 297 2.38 -15.94 -4.68
CA VAL A 297 3.36 -17.00 -5.00
C VAL A 297 2.92 -17.79 -6.23
N SER A 298 1.68 -18.30 -6.20
CA SER A 298 1.13 -19.06 -7.33
C SER A 298 1.08 -18.24 -8.64
N ALA A 299 0.71 -16.95 -8.55
CA ALA A 299 0.72 -16.07 -9.72
C ALA A 299 2.14 -15.85 -10.27
N LEU A 300 3.13 -15.70 -9.38
CA LEU A 300 4.54 -15.55 -9.78
C LEU A 300 5.09 -16.85 -10.39
N GLU A 301 4.80 -18.01 -9.82
CA GLU A 301 5.16 -19.31 -10.40
C GLU A 301 4.61 -19.47 -11.82
N MET A 302 3.32 -19.15 -12.01
CA MET A 302 2.70 -19.22 -13.33
C MET A 302 3.34 -18.25 -14.32
N ALA A 303 3.68 -17.03 -13.89
CA ALA A 303 4.34 -16.05 -14.71
C ALA A 303 5.75 -16.49 -15.14
N LEU A 304 6.54 -17.08 -14.20
CA LEU A 304 7.85 -17.62 -14.47
C LEU A 304 7.77 -18.83 -15.44
N ASN A 305 6.87 -19.76 -15.18
CA ASN A 305 6.67 -20.94 -16.03
C ASN A 305 6.26 -20.57 -17.46
N ARG A 306 5.38 -19.54 -17.58
CA ARG A 306 4.95 -19.05 -18.89
C ARG A 306 6.09 -18.40 -19.68
N ALA A 307 6.93 -17.60 -19.00
CA ALA A 307 7.89 -16.73 -19.65
C ALA A 307 9.29 -17.34 -19.81
N LEU A 308 9.77 -18.11 -18.83
CA LEU A 308 11.14 -18.61 -18.81
C LEU A 308 11.31 -19.99 -19.43
N LEU A 309 10.23 -20.80 -19.47
CA LEU A 309 10.29 -22.13 -20.10
C LEU A 309 10.09 -22.03 -21.62
N LEU A 310 10.89 -22.78 -22.36
CA LEU A 310 10.68 -22.99 -23.79
C LEU A 310 9.43 -23.86 -24.01
N GLU A 311 8.76 -23.76 -25.14
CA GLU A 311 7.55 -24.55 -25.44
C GLU A 311 7.77 -26.07 -25.26
N LYS A 312 8.94 -26.59 -25.67
CA LYS A 312 9.32 -27.98 -25.48
C LYS A 312 9.54 -28.40 -24.03
N GLU A 313 9.78 -27.45 -23.12
CA GLU A 313 10.04 -27.71 -21.69
C GLU A 313 8.75 -27.61 -20.84
N LYS A 314 7.73 -26.87 -21.30
CA LYS A 314 6.49 -26.62 -20.53
C LYS A 314 5.72 -27.88 -20.13
N HIS A 315 5.94 -29.01 -20.81
CA HIS A 315 5.29 -30.27 -20.47
C HIS A 315 6.09 -31.12 -19.48
N SER A 316 7.37 -30.83 -19.32
CA SER A 316 8.27 -31.64 -18.50
C SER A 316 8.91 -30.87 -17.33
N LYS A 317 9.00 -29.53 -17.41
CA LYS A 317 9.67 -28.72 -16.39
C LYS A 317 8.71 -27.69 -15.80
N TYR A 318 8.93 -27.34 -14.53
CA TYR A 318 8.20 -26.28 -13.87
C TYR A 318 9.00 -25.66 -12.72
N PHE A 319 8.87 -24.34 -12.58
CA PHE A 319 9.40 -23.59 -11.45
C PHE A 319 8.43 -23.64 -10.28
N VAL A 320 8.98 -23.78 -9.08
CA VAL A 320 8.26 -23.76 -7.81
C VAL A 320 8.98 -22.81 -6.85
N ILE A 321 8.23 -22.03 -6.11
CA ILE A 321 8.75 -21.23 -5.02
C ILE A 321 8.62 -22.03 -3.72
N ASP A 322 9.74 -22.29 -3.04
CA ASP A 322 9.72 -23.12 -1.83
C ASP A 322 9.09 -22.38 -0.66
N THR A 323 7.86 -22.71 -0.35
CA THR A 323 7.08 -22.15 0.77
C THR A 323 7.12 -23.02 2.02
N SER A 324 7.91 -24.08 2.05
CA SER A 324 7.92 -25.07 3.13
C SER A 324 8.23 -24.46 4.50
N GLU A 325 9.12 -23.45 4.55
CA GLU A 325 9.49 -22.77 5.79
C GLU A 325 8.37 -21.85 6.33
N LEU A 326 7.54 -21.27 5.44
CA LEU A 326 6.46 -20.36 5.84
C LEU A 326 5.31 -21.08 6.57
N LEU A 327 5.15 -22.37 6.31
CA LEU A 327 4.03 -23.16 6.83
C LEU A 327 4.43 -24.07 8.00
N LYS A 328 5.72 -24.10 8.34
CA LYS A 328 6.20 -24.81 9.53
C LYS A 328 5.82 -24.01 10.79
N VAL A 329 4.91 -24.59 11.58
CA VAL A 329 4.74 -24.16 12.97
C VAL A 329 6.05 -24.48 13.71
N ASP A 330 6.61 -23.48 14.38
CA ASP A 330 7.85 -23.68 15.13
C ASP A 330 7.57 -24.60 16.33
N ASN A 331 7.73 -25.91 16.12
CA ASN A 331 7.55 -26.94 17.14
C ASN A 331 8.53 -26.80 18.34
N ARG A 332 9.43 -25.81 18.32
CA ARG A 332 10.33 -25.50 19.45
C ARG A 332 9.56 -25.03 20.67
N ILE A 333 8.40 -24.38 20.51
CA ILE A 333 7.59 -23.92 21.64
C ILE A 333 6.78 -25.07 22.25
N ALA A 334 6.36 -26.04 21.43
CA ALA A 334 5.64 -27.23 21.94
C ALA A 334 6.53 -28.15 22.80
N GLN A 335 7.85 -28.16 22.57
CA GLN A 335 8.80 -28.94 23.37
C GLN A 335 9.20 -28.28 24.69
N SER A 336 9.04 -26.96 24.86
CA SER A 336 9.35 -26.25 26.10
C SER A 336 8.27 -26.42 27.18
N HIS A 337 7.07 -26.90 26.85
CA HIS A 337 6.00 -27.17 27.82
C HIS A 337 5.94 -28.60 28.31
N THR A 338 6.75 -29.50 27.77
CA THR A 338 6.95 -30.84 28.35
C THR A 338 8.20 -30.85 29.21
N ALA A 339 8.19 -30.10 30.31
CA ALA A 339 9.14 -30.33 31.38
C ALA A 339 8.85 -31.72 31.98
N PRO A 340 9.84 -32.62 32.06
CA PRO A 340 9.63 -33.94 32.71
C PRO A 340 9.32 -33.69 34.19
N GLY A 341 8.14 -34.19 34.58
CA GLY A 341 7.66 -34.09 35.96
C GLY A 341 8.71 -34.66 36.93
N LEU A 342 8.96 -33.91 37.95
CA LEU A 342 9.55 -34.39 39.17
C LEU A 342 8.76 -35.61 39.69
N ARG A 343 9.36 -36.75 39.66
CA ARG A 343 8.88 -37.91 40.41
C ARG A 343 9.21 -37.75 41.90
N PRO A 344 8.34 -38.22 42.78
CA PRO A 344 8.46 -38.09 44.22
C PRO A 344 9.65 -38.87 44.78
#